data_3e920820f36e4c99068c1ca686444df5
#
_entry.id   3e920820f36e4c99068c1ca686444df5
#
_cell.length_a   1.000
_cell.length_b   1.000
_cell.length_c   1.000
_cell.angle_alpha   90.00
_cell.angle_beta   90.00
_cell.angle_gamma   90.00
#
_symmetry.space_group_name_H-M   'P 1'
#
loop_
_entity.id
_entity.type
_entity.pdbx_description
1 polymer ?
#
loop_
_entity_poly.entity_id
_entity_poly.type
_entity_poly.pdbx_seq_one_letter_code
_entity_poly.pdbx_strand_id
1 'polypeptide(L)'
;MVIGNRVLLPLTKRYYNSRYRKVLHPELREEIIAHSCYCEEVNSKLHFDDEKIDPGISLKTAVPSYDKHVMLISDINRGMAKKPGVWKNIWESRIENNTTHPYDIISKLNFGPGVLFNAISITSSLESFASTSLEFYDFLVMPDMRYYRVKKPDIEKFSQYINSGHAVAPKLSFSDYLSGKAAATTVSNNNQITLSLDDSIYYRELKNDAWLFVCGHEKRDMRCGIMGPEILHSVNTANSKPLVNNTGIISHIGGHKFAGNILIYKPIENQNGRKKVDSLWFGKVTPFNVSEIVQSVNEGVIIENNFRGGLSL
;
A
#
# COMPACT_ATOMS: atom_id res chain seq x y z
N MET A 1 39.04 9.96 13.49
CA MET A 1 38.61 8.95 12.52
C MET A 1 37.94 7.85 13.31
N VAL A 2 36.61 7.95 13.48
CA VAL A 2 35.82 7.01 14.29
C VAL A 2 34.94 6.23 13.31
N ILE A 3 35.28 4.97 13.13
CA ILE A 3 34.52 4.03 12.31
C ILE A 3 33.37 3.50 13.16
N GLY A 4 32.19 3.97 12.89
CA GLY A 4 30.97 3.53 13.56
C GLY A 4 30.64 2.07 13.20
N ASN A 5 30.70 1.18 14.17
CA ASN A 5 30.22 -0.18 14.09
C ASN A 5 28.70 -0.19 13.82
N ARG A 6 28.31 -0.45 12.57
CA ARG A 6 26.93 -0.87 12.26
C ARG A 6 26.76 -2.30 12.80
N VAL A 7 26.06 -2.42 13.89
CA VAL A 7 25.54 -3.72 14.36
C VAL A 7 24.54 -4.20 13.31
N LEU A 8 24.97 -5.15 12.49
CA LEU A 8 24.06 -5.92 11.65
C LEU A 8 23.22 -6.81 12.57
N LEU A 9 21.99 -6.37 12.84
CA LEU A 9 21.01 -7.25 13.44
C LEU A 9 20.79 -8.45 12.52
N PRO A 10 20.77 -9.68 13.06
CA PRO A 10 20.54 -10.85 12.27
C PRO A 10 19.18 -10.74 11.59
N LEU A 11 19.17 -10.87 10.27
CA LEU A 11 17.96 -11.01 9.45
C LEU A 11 17.21 -12.27 9.91
N THR A 12 16.37 -12.12 10.92
CA THR A 12 15.37 -13.13 11.22
C THR A 12 14.40 -13.12 10.04
N LYS A 13 14.63 -14.03 9.10
CA LYS A 13 13.67 -14.35 8.05
C LYS A 13 12.36 -14.74 8.74
N ARG A 14 11.43 -13.79 8.90
CA ARG A 14 10.06 -14.09 9.29
C ARG A 14 9.42 -14.82 8.12
N TYR A 15 9.47 -16.13 8.16
CA TYR A 15 8.85 -16.97 7.17
C TYR A 15 7.34 -16.84 7.28
N TYR A 16 6.67 -16.36 6.21
CA TYR A 16 5.23 -16.60 5.99
C TYR A 16 5.05 -18.04 5.47
N ASN A 17 5.68 -18.97 6.19
CA ASN A 17 5.75 -20.38 5.86
C ASN A 17 4.41 -21.05 6.04
N SER A 18 4.04 -21.87 5.10
CA SER A 18 2.97 -22.86 5.08
C SER A 18 1.58 -22.41 4.60
N ARG A 19 1.25 -21.11 4.56
CA ARG A 19 -0.08 -20.69 4.09
C ARG A 19 -0.23 -20.63 2.57
N TYR A 20 0.88 -20.47 1.87
CA TYR A 20 0.88 -20.38 0.41
C TYR A 20 1.69 -21.49 -0.20
N ARG A 21 1.07 -22.20 -1.14
CA ARG A 21 1.79 -23.10 -2.02
C ARG A 21 2.45 -22.27 -3.12
N LYS A 22 3.75 -22.35 -3.24
CA LYS A 22 4.49 -21.72 -4.31
C LYS A 22 4.49 -22.60 -5.54
N VAL A 23 4.25 -22.00 -6.68
CA VAL A 23 4.26 -22.66 -7.98
C VAL A 23 5.09 -21.85 -8.96
N LEU A 24 5.91 -22.52 -9.75
CA LEU A 24 6.43 -21.99 -10.99
C LEU A 24 5.31 -22.16 -12.02
N HIS A 25 4.75 -21.06 -12.47
CA HIS A 25 3.76 -21.13 -13.52
C HIS A 25 4.50 -21.38 -14.83
N PRO A 26 4.20 -22.49 -15.57
CA PRO A 26 4.73 -22.67 -16.90
C PRO A 26 4.12 -21.56 -17.77
N GLU A 27 4.90 -20.53 -18.05
CA GLU A 27 4.45 -19.47 -18.97
C GLU A 27 4.10 -20.12 -20.30
N LEU A 28 2.86 -19.98 -20.72
CA LEU A 28 2.45 -20.43 -22.04
C LEU A 28 3.15 -19.56 -23.09
N ARG A 29 3.47 -20.14 -24.24
CA ARG A 29 4.16 -19.40 -25.32
C ARG A 29 3.43 -18.12 -25.69
N GLU A 30 2.11 -18.12 -25.66
CA GLU A 30 1.25 -16.96 -25.93
C GLU A 30 1.39 -15.89 -24.87
N GLU A 31 1.53 -16.24 -23.60
CA GLU A 31 1.75 -15.30 -22.48
C GLU A 31 3.12 -14.65 -22.55
N ILE A 32 4.17 -15.41 -22.90
CA ILE A 32 5.51 -14.89 -23.14
C ILE A 32 5.49 -13.85 -24.27
N ILE A 33 4.81 -14.17 -25.37
CA ILE A 33 4.66 -13.27 -26.51
C ILE A 33 3.90 -12.02 -26.10
N ALA A 34 2.76 -12.15 -25.43
CA ALA A 34 1.94 -11.03 -24.99
C ALA A 34 2.71 -10.13 -24.02
N HIS A 35 3.45 -10.71 -23.09
CA HIS A 35 4.31 -9.97 -22.16
C HIS A 35 5.42 -9.21 -22.90
N SER A 36 6.10 -9.88 -23.84
CA SER A 36 7.16 -9.27 -24.63
C SER A 36 6.66 -8.11 -25.48
N CYS A 37 5.56 -8.31 -26.22
CA CYS A 37 4.94 -7.26 -27.02
C CYS A 37 4.51 -6.06 -26.16
N TYR A 38 3.95 -6.29 -24.98
CA TYR A 38 3.58 -5.23 -24.06
C TYR A 38 4.80 -4.46 -23.55
N CYS A 39 5.88 -5.15 -23.21
CA CYS A 39 7.13 -4.50 -22.82
C CYS A 39 7.71 -3.66 -23.95
N GLU A 40 7.64 -4.13 -25.22
CA GLU A 40 8.06 -3.37 -26.39
C GLU A 40 7.21 -2.12 -26.60
N GLU A 41 5.88 -2.22 -26.43
CA GLU A 41 4.98 -1.07 -26.49
C GLU A 41 5.31 -0.04 -25.42
N VAL A 42 5.52 -0.48 -24.17
CA VAL A 42 5.93 0.42 -23.08
C VAL A 42 7.28 1.06 -23.40
N ASN A 43 8.24 0.26 -23.87
CA ASN A 43 9.58 0.72 -24.22
C ASN A 43 9.57 1.76 -25.34
N SER A 44 8.62 1.68 -26.27
CA SER A 44 8.45 2.68 -27.32
C SER A 44 8.04 4.07 -26.80
N LYS A 45 7.46 4.12 -25.61
CA LYS A 45 7.02 5.35 -24.92
C LYS A 45 8.12 5.93 -24.01
N LEU A 46 9.21 5.20 -23.79
CA LEU A 46 10.34 5.63 -22.94
C LEU A 46 11.39 6.37 -23.76
N HIS A 47 11.96 7.41 -23.16
CA HIS A 47 12.88 8.32 -23.86
C HIS A 47 14.35 7.90 -23.77
N PHE A 48 14.70 7.08 -22.77
CA PHE A 48 16.08 6.69 -22.48
C PHE A 48 16.24 5.18 -22.51
N ASP A 49 17.36 4.71 -23.07
CA ASP A 49 17.63 3.26 -23.22
C ASP A 49 17.82 2.53 -21.87
N ASP A 50 18.34 3.20 -20.87
CA ASP A 50 18.53 2.66 -19.52
C ASP A 50 17.22 2.52 -18.72
N GLU A 51 16.16 3.17 -19.20
CA GLU A 51 14.82 3.04 -18.66
C GLU A 51 14.02 1.89 -19.29
N LYS A 52 14.51 1.27 -20.36
CA LYS A 52 13.80 0.19 -21.05
C LYS A 52 13.59 -1.02 -20.12
N ILE A 53 12.43 -1.65 -20.30
CA ILE A 53 12.10 -2.89 -19.63
C ILE A 53 12.83 -4.03 -20.34
N ASP A 54 13.60 -4.80 -19.59
CA ASP A 54 14.16 -6.07 -20.03
C ASP A 54 13.27 -7.21 -19.53
N PRO A 55 12.49 -7.87 -20.41
CA PRO A 55 11.66 -9.00 -20.01
C PRO A 55 12.48 -10.16 -19.42
N GLY A 56 13.73 -10.31 -19.85
CA GLY A 56 14.64 -11.36 -19.40
C GLY A 56 15.27 -11.12 -18.03
N ILE A 57 15.14 -9.91 -17.46
CA ILE A 57 15.78 -9.57 -16.19
C ILE A 57 15.31 -10.52 -15.07
N SER A 58 16.25 -11.10 -14.34
CA SER A 58 15.91 -11.95 -13.20
C SER A 58 15.29 -11.14 -12.06
N LEU A 59 14.16 -11.58 -11.57
CA LEU A 59 13.45 -10.93 -10.47
C LEU A 59 14.26 -11.10 -9.17
N LYS A 60 14.68 -10.00 -8.59
CA LYS A 60 15.34 -10.04 -7.27
C LYS A 60 14.32 -10.18 -6.17
N THR A 61 14.45 -11.23 -5.39
CA THR A 61 13.61 -11.51 -4.21
C THR A 61 14.05 -10.65 -3.02
N ALA A 62 13.93 -9.33 -3.15
CA ALA A 62 14.27 -8.40 -2.10
C ALA A 62 13.12 -7.40 -1.88
N VAL A 63 12.56 -7.42 -0.69
CA VAL A 63 11.56 -6.47 -0.22
C VAL A 63 12.06 -5.79 1.05
N PRO A 64 11.70 -4.53 1.33
CA PRO A 64 12.07 -3.88 2.56
C PRO A 64 11.52 -4.67 3.76
N SER A 65 12.31 -4.72 4.84
CA SER A 65 11.83 -5.26 6.11
C SER A 65 11.16 -4.13 6.89
N TYR A 66 9.91 -4.34 7.30
CA TYR A 66 9.15 -3.39 8.10
C TYR A 66 8.11 -4.14 8.97
N ASP A 67 7.70 -3.50 10.04
CA ASP A 67 6.66 -3.99 10.95
C ASP A 67 5.33 -3.25 10.72
N LYS A 68 5.42 -2.01 10.24
CA LYS A 68 4.25 -1.16 9.89
C LYS A 68 4.46 -0.44 8.56
N HIS A 69 3.38 -0.24 7.84
CA HIS A 69 3.34 0.61 6.67
C HIS A 69 2.34 1.74 6.89
N VAL A 70 2.85 2.96 6.98
CA VAL A 70 2.05 4.18 7.08
C VAL A 70 1.91 4.77 5.69
N MET A 71 0.69 4.94 5.23
CA MET A 71 0.38 5.41 3.89
C MET A 71 -0.45 6.68 3.96
N LEU A 72 0.13 7.81 3.54
CA LEU A 72 -0.57 9.09 3.44
C LEU A 72 -1.56 9.05 2.28
N ILE A 73 -2.82 9.34 2.56
CA ILE A 73 -3.89 9.31 1.56
C ILE A 73 -4.01 10.69 0.90
N SER A 74 -3.99 10.71 -0.42
CA SER A 74 -4.21 11.91 -1.21
C SER A 74 -5.66 12.38 -1.16
N ASP A 75 -5.86 13.65 -0.87
CA ASP A 75 -7.18 14.28 -0.85
C ASP A 75 -7.70 14.62 -2.25
N ILE A 76 -6.80 14.79 -3.20
CA ILE A 76 -7.07 15.52 -4.46
C ILE A 76 -7.90 14.69 -5.45
N ASN A 77 -7.93 13.35 -5.33
CA ASN A 77 -8.37 12.52 -6.45
C ASN A 77 -9.39 11.43 -6.16
N ARG A 78 -10.16 11.53 -5.09
CA ARG A 78 -11.17 10.51 -4.71
C ARG A 78 -12.21 10.19 -5.80
N GLY A 79 -12.34 11.00 -6.83
CA GLY A 79 -13.23 10.75 -7.97
C GLY A 79 -12.53 10.65 -9.32
N MET A 80 -11.29 11.12 -9.43
CA MET A 80 -10.59 11.23 -10.71
C MET A 80 -9.86 9.96 -11.13
N ALA A 81 -9.47 9.13 -10.19
CA ALA A 81 -8.76 7.89 -10.43
C ALA A 81 -9.53 6.84 -11.26
N LYS A 82 -10.81 7.08 -11.51
CA LYS A 82 -11.66 6.20 -12.33
C LYS A 82 -11.64 6.50 -13.82
N LYS A 83 -10.98 7.59 -14.25
CA LYS A 83 -10.96 7.99 -15.66
C LYS A 83 -9.62 7.62 -16.31
N PRO A 84 -9.58 6.83 -17.37
CA PRO A 84 -8.36 6.59 -18.14
C PRO A 84 -7.71 7.91 -18.56
N GLY A 85 -6.38 8.01 -18.41
CA GLY A 85 -5.61 9.21 -18.79
C GLY A 85 -5.49 10.29 -17.70
N VAL A 86 -6.23 10.21 -16.61
CA VAL A 86 -6.15 11.18 -15.51
C VAL A 86 -4.99 10.85 -14.53
N TRP A 87 -4.47 9.64 -14.58
CA TRP A 87 -3.40 9.13 -13.74
C TRP A 87 -2.13 9.98 -13.73
N LYS A 88 -1.78 10.59 -14.88
CA LYS A 88 -0.61 11.49 -15.00
C LYS A 88 -0.68 12.71 -14.09
N ASN A 89 -1.86 13.04 -13.60
CA ASN A 89 -2.11 14.18 -12.74
C ASN A 89 -2.33 13.79 -11.28
N ILE A 90 -2.22 12.49 -10.95
CA ILE A 90 -2.32 12.03 -9.57
C ILE A 90 -1.09 12.50 -8.80
N TRP A 91 -1.31 13.03 -7.62
CA TRP A 91 -0.26 13.56 -6.77
C TRP A 91 0.85 12.53 -6.50
N GLU A 92 0.50 11.27 -6.22
CA GLU A 92 1.44 10.19 -5.91
C GLU A 92 2.35 9.85 -7.09
N SER A 93 1.89 10.06 -8.33
CA SER A 93 2.71 9.81 -9.52
C SER A 93 3.76 10.89 -9.75
N ARG A 94 3.58 12.05 -9.14
CA ARG A 94 4.39 13.26 -9.37
C ARG A 94 5.18 13.73 -8.15
N ILE A 95 5.20 12.96 -7.06
CA ILE A 95 5.94 13.32 -5.86
C ILE A 95 7.42 13.54 -6.19
N GLU A 96 7.90 14.74 -5.89
CA GLU A 96 9.32 15.05 -5.84
C GLU A 96 9.79 15.02 -4.39
N ASN A 97 10.84 14.26 -4.12
CA ASN A 97 11.42 14.18 -2.80
C ASN A 97 11.78 15.59 -2.32
N ASN A 98 11.34 15.93 -1.11
CA ASN A 98 11.61 17.17 -0.40
C ASN A 98 10.91 18.44 -0.92
N THR A 99 10.06 18.38 -1.92
CA THR A 99 9.40 19.57 -2.47
C THR A 99 7.88 19.46 -2.59
N THR A 100 7.34 18.24 -2.66
CA THR A 100 5.90 18.05 -2.86
C THR A 100 5.16 18.01 -1.53
N HIS A 101 4.49 19.13 -1.19
CA HIS A 101 3.65 19.22 0.01
C HIS A 101 2.37 18.39 -0.11
N PRO A 102 1.93 17.66 0.92
CA PRO A 102 2.47 17.56 2.29
C PRO A 102 3.51 16.44 2.47
N TYR A 103 3.84 15.70 1.42
CA TYR A 103 4.74 14.55 1.48
C TYR A 103 6.14 14.93 1.96
N ASP A 104 6.64 16.10 1.54
CA ASP A 104 7.95 16.64 1.91
C ASP A 104 8.11 16.86 3.43
N ILE A 105 7.04 17.21 4.11
CA ILE A 105 7.03 17.41 5.57
C ILE A 105 6.89 16.05 6.26
N ILE A 106 5.87 15.26 5.88
CA ILE A 106 5.49 14.04 6.60
C ILE A 106 6.53 12.95 6.43
N SER A 107 7.15 12.84 5.24
CA SER A 107 8.21 11.85 4.98
C SER A 107 9.47 12.04 5.82
N LYS A 108 9.67 13.24 6.37
CA LYS A 108 10.81 13.57 7.26
C LYS A 108 10.52 13.28 8.73
N LEU A 109 9.27 13.02 9.07
CA LEU A 109 8.91 12.65 10.43
C LEU A 109 9.54 11.30 10.80
N ASN A 110 9.97 11.21 12.04
CA ASN A 110 10.51 9.97 12.57
C ASN A 110 9.36 9.06 13.04
N PHE A 111 8.89 8.18 12.17
CA PHE A 111 7.93 7.14 12.53
C PHE A 111 8.56 5.95 13.26
N GLY A 112 9.88 5.98 13.50
CA GLY A 112 10.61 4.92 14.18
C GLY A 112 11.16 3.83 13.25
N PRO A 113 12.00 2.95 13.78
CA PRO A 113 12.55 1.83 13.03
C PRO A 113 11.43 0.84 12.66
N GLY A 114 11.57 0.23 11.49
CA GLY A 114 10.58 -0.75 11.02
C GLY A 114 9.29 -0.15 10.47
N VAL A 115 9.22 1.17 10.27
CA VAL A 115 8.08 1.80 9.61
C VAL A 115 8.42 2.16 8.17
N LEU A 116 7.64 1.62 7.23
CA LEU A 116 7.66 2.02 5.83
C LEU A 116 6.67 3.17 5.64
N PHE A 117 7.03 4.17 4.84
CA PHE A 117 6.17 5.31 4.54
C PHE A 117 6.00 5.50 3.04
N ASN A 118 4.76 5.61 2.59
CA ASN A 118 4.40 5.92 1.21
C ASN A 118 3.18 6.87 1.15
N ALA A 119 2.91 7.39 -0.04
CA ALA A 119 1.67 8.07 -0.37
C ALA A 119 0.80 7.19 -1.24
N ILE A 120 -0.52 7.28 -1.07
CA ILE A 120 -1.49 6.49 -1.83
C ILE A 120 -2.68 7.30 -2.31
N SER A 121 -3.25 6.90 -3.44
CA SER A 121 -4.58 7.27 -3.91
C SER A 121 -5.45 6.03 -3.96
N ILE A 122 -6.54 6.03 -3.19
CA ILE A 122 -7.49 4.92 -3.14
C ILE A 122 -8.46 5.07 -4.29
N THR A 123 -8.59 4.02 -5.11
CA THR A 123 -9.42 4.02 -6.33
C THR A 123 -10.70 3.22 -6.21
N SER A 124 -10.76 2.33 -5.24
CA SER A 124 -12.00 1.64 -4.88
C SER A 124 -12.96 2.57 -4.13
N SER A 125 -14.24 2.22 -4.14
CA SER A 125 -15.28 2.95 -3.42
C SER A 125 -15.17 2.75 -1.90
N LEU A 126 -14.09 3.19 -1.29
CA LEU A 126 -14.10 3.46 0.13
C LEU A 126 -15.05 4.64 0.32
N GLU A 127 -16.30 4.28 0.57
CA GLU A 127 -17.34 5.27 0.81
C GLU A 127 -16.84 6.25 1.86
N SER A 128 -16.69 7.44 1.38
CA SER A 128 -16.73 8.68 2.13
C SER A 128 -16.05 8.69 3.50
N PHE A 129 -14.73 8.70 3.50
CA PHE A 129 -14.05 9.58 4.42
C PHE A 129 -14.17 11.02 3.89
N ALA A 130 -15.30 11.31 3.27
CA ALA A 130 -15.61 12.56 2.60
C ALA A 130 -16.00 13.63 3.60
N SER A 131 -15.03 14.10 4.32
CA SER A 131 -14.97 15.50 4.71
C SER A 131 -13.61 15.98 4.20
N THR A 132 -13.59 16.72 3.14
CA THR A 132 -12.46 17.49 2.66
C THR A 132 -12.16 18.61 3.65
N SER A 133 -11.83 18.27 4.89
CA SER A 133 -11.35 19.23 5.84
C SER A 133 -9.89 19.49 5.53
N LEU A 134 -9.59 20.68 5.06
CA LEU A 134 -8.22 21.17 4.84
C LEU A 134 -7.36 21.15 6.12
N GLU A 135 -7.96 20.81 7.27
CA GLU A 135 -7.33 20.78 8.58
C GLU A 135 -6.70 19.45 8.97
N PHE A 136 -6.95 18.40 8.19
CA PHE A 136 -6.52 17.03 8.53
C PHE A 136 -5.63 16.42 7.46
N TYR A 137 -4.77 15.51 7.90
CA TYR A 137 -4.14 14.49 7.08
C TYR A 137 -4.81 13.14 7.33
N ASP A 138 -4.95 12.36 6.29
CA ASP A 138 -5.56 11.04 6.32
C ASP A 138 -4.53 9.95 6.03
N PHE A 139 -4.53 8.88 6.82
CA PHE A 139 -3.57 7.79 6.69
C PHE A 139 -4.26 6.44 6.72
N LEU A 140 -3.72 5.51 5.95
CA LEU A 140 -3.97 4.09 6.06
C LEU A 140 -2.76 3.42 6.71
N VAL A 141 -2.97 2.61 7.73
CA VAL A 141 -1.87 1.93 8.44
C VAL A 141 -2.07 0.42 8.43
N MET A 142 -1.05 -0.30 7.95
CA MET A 142 -0.96 -1.76 8.01
C MET A 142 0.12 -2.20 9.02
N PRO A 143 -0.05 -3.30 9.74
CA PRO A 143 -1.13 -4.27 9.72
C PRO A 143 -2.36 -3.89 10.57
N ASP A 144 -2.37 -2.70 11.15
CA ASP A 144 -3.42 -2.25 12.06
C ASP A 144 -4.81 -2.30 11.39
N MET A 145 -4.87 -2.30 10.06
CA MET A 145 -6.10 -2.22 9.27
C MET A 145 -6.95 -1.05 9.74
N ARG A 146 -6.30 0.10 9.90
CA ARG A 146 -6.92 1.32 10.39
C ARG A 146 -6.71 2.48 9.45
N TYR A 147 -7.75 3.25 9.32
CA TYR A 147 -7.70 4.57 8.75
C TYR A 147 -7.59 5.58 9.89
N TYR A 148 -6.61 6.46 9.79
CA TYR A 148 -6.41 7.54 10.75
C TYR A 148 -6.69 8.87 10.09
N ARG A 149 -7.31 9.77 10.84
CA ARG A 149 -7.48 11.19 10.52
C ARG A 149 -6.82 12.01 11.59
N VAL A 150 -5.85 12.83 11.22
CA VAL A 150 -4.95 13.54 12.12
C VAL A 150 -5.00 15.02 11.84
N LYS A 151 -5.23 15.87 12.85
CA LYS A 151 -5.11 17.32 12.69
C LYS A 151 -3.69 17.69 12.26
N LYS A 152 -3.56 18.55 11.26
CA LYS A 152 -2.25 18.94 10.70
C LYS A 152 -1.22 19.40 11.73
N PRO A 153 -1.58 20.25 12.72
CA PRO A 153 -0.64 20.68 13.75
C PRO A 153 -0.13 19.54 14.65
N ASP A 154 -0.88 18.45 14.75
CA ASP A 154 -0.59 17.34 15.65
C ASP A 154 0.06 16.12 14.96
N ILE A 155 0.60 16.33 13.77
CA ILE A 155 1.22 15.26 12.98
C ILE A 155 2.42 14.60 13.69
N GLU A 156 3.17 15.35 14.48
CA GLU A 156 4.27 14.79 15.27
C GLU A 156 3.78 13.86 16.38
N LYS A 157 2.64 14.18 17.03
CA LYS A 157 2.00 13.27 18.00
C LYS A 157 1.61 11.96 17.34
N PHE A 158 1.10 12.02 16.11
CA PHE A 158 0.77 10.83 15.36
C PHE A 158 2.00 9.98 15.06
N SER A 159 3.13 10.59 14.67
CA SER A 159 4.37 9.85 14.44
C SER A 159 4.87 9.17 15.72
N GLN A 160 4.81 9.85 16.86
CA GLN A 160 5.14 9.26 18.18
C GLN A 160 4.20 8.12 18.55
N TYR A 161 2.91 8.27 18.30
CA TYR A 161 1.92 7.22 18.52
C TYR A 161 2.21 5.97 17.69
N ILE A 162 2.48 6.12 16.41
CA ILE A 162 2.87 5.01 15.52
C ILE A 162 4.13 4.31 16.02
N ASN A 163 5.11 5.09 16.48
CA ASN A 163 6.40 4.59 16.96
C ASN A 163 6.30 3.84 18.31
N SER A 164 5.38 4.26 19.19
CA SER A 164 5.23 3.65 20.53
C SER A 164 4.76 2.20 20.51
N GLY A 165 4.31 1.71 19.37
CA GLY A 165 3.85 0.32 19.24
C GLY A 165 2.54 0.00 19.99
N HIS A 166 1.96 0.98 20.64
CA HIS A 166 0.73 0.79 21.40
C HIS A 166 -0.50 0.88 20.52
N ALA A 167 -1.24 -0.21 20.42
CA ALA A 167 -2.68 -0.11 20.26
C ALA A 167 -3.23 0.46 21.60
N VAL A 168 -3.19 1.78 21.77
CA VAL A 168 -3.84 2.41 22.92
C VAL A 168 -5.33 2.26 22.68
N ALA A 169 -5.95 1.33 23.40
CA ALA A 169 -7.38 1.42 23.63
C ALA A 169 -7.66 2.83 24.21
N PRO A 170 -8.68 3.53 23.72
CA PRO A 170 -9.01 4.85 24.26
C PRO A 170 -9.13 4.71 25.77
N LYS A 171 -8.32 5.45 26.52
CA LYS A 171 -8.42 5.49 27.98
C LYS A 171 -9.69 6.26 28.28
N LEU A 172 -10.77 5.54 28.50
CA LEU A 172 -11.91 6.11 29.20
C LEU A 172 -11.39 6.58 30.55
N SER A 173 -11.57 7.86 30.88
CA SER A 173 -11.35 8.28 32.26
C SER A 173 -12.30 7.49 33.14
N PHE A 174 -11.90 7.19 34.36
CA PHE A 174 -12.76 6.47 35.32
C PHE A 174 -14.10 7.20 35.53
N SER A 175 -14.11 8.53 35.46
CA SER A 175 -15.31 9.36 35.51
C SER A 175 -16.21 9.19 34.29
N ASP A 176 -15.64 9.01 33.08
CA ASP A 176 -16.41 8.79 31.86
C ASP A 176 -17.00 7.37 31.84
N TYR A 177 -16.27 6.38 32.37
CA TYR A 177 -16.80 5.03 32.58
C TYR A 177 -17.97 5.02 33.57
N LEU A 178 -17.86 5.72 34.69
CA LEU A 178 -18.95 5.82 35.68
C LEU A 178 -20.14 6.63 35.19
N SER A 179 -19.93 7.60 34.31
CA SER A 179 -21.01 8.41 33.74
C SER A 179 -21.73 7.76 32.55
N GLY A 180 -21.35 6.52 32.19
CA GLY A 180 -21.91 5.81 31.04
C GLY A 180 -21.61 6.48 29.69
N LYS A 181 -20.68 7.42 29.66
CA LYS A 181 -20.18 7.98 28.41
C LYS A 181 -19.31 6.93 27.75
N ALA A 182 -19.83 6.28 26.73
CA ALA A 182 -18.99 5.57 25.78
C ALA A 182 -17.92 6.54 25.27
N ALA A 183 -16.67 6.06 25.07
CA ALA A 183 -15.61 6.84 24.43
C ALA A 183 -16.23 7.60 23.25
N ALA A 184 -15.97 8.92 23.16
CA ALA A 184 -16.68 9.83 22.28
C ALA A 184 -16.81 9.24 20.87
N THR A 185 -17.98 8.64 20.62
CA THR A 185 -18.27 7.90 19.42
C THR A 185 -19.08 8.84 18.55
N THR A 186 -18.43 9.53 17.64
CA THR A 186 -19.16 10.26 16.60
C THR A 186 -19.67 9.26 15.58
N VAL A 187 -20.95 8.96 15.62
CA VAL A 187 -21.61 8.13 14.62
C VAL A 187 -21.75 8.96 13.34
N SER A 188 -21.00 8.57 12.31
CA SER A 188 -21.27 9.05 10.95
C SER A 188 -22.50 8.32 10.40
N ASN A 189 -23.26 8.98 9.51
CA ASN A 189 -24.52 8.46 8.92
C ASN A 189 -24.45 7.08 8.22
N ASN A 190 -23.27 6.45 8.18
CA ASN A 190 -23.00 5.18 7.49
C ASN A 190 -22.64 4.02 8.45
N ASN A 191 -23.15 3.99 9.68
CA ASN A 191 -22.90 2.90 10.64
C ASN A 191 -21.41 2.56 10.94
N GLN A 192 -20.46 3.42 10.59
CA GLN A 192 -19.05 3.24 10.93
C GLN A 192 -18.71 4.06 12.18
N ILE A 193 -18.23 3.35 13.20
CA ILE A 193 -17.82 3.95 14.46
C ILE A 193 -16.44 4.62 14.26
N THR A 194 -16.37 5.93 14.47
CA THR A 194 -15.09 6.66 14.53
C THR A 194 -14.68 6.76 16.00
N LEU A 195 -13.50 6.25 16.31
CA LEU A 195 -12.93 6.30 17.65
C LEU A 195 -11.91 7.44 17.70
N SER A 196 -11.81 8.13 18.84
CA SER A 196 -10.82 9.17 19.09
C SER A 196 -9.76 8.64 20.05
N LEU A 197 -8.48 8.90 19.74
CA LEU A 197 -7.36 8.66 20.66
C LEU A 197 -7.16 9.86 21.59
N ASP A 198 -7.38 11.05 21.03
CA ASP A 198 -7.46 12.33 21.71
C ASP A 198 -8.24 13.31 20.81
N ASP A 199 -8.26 14.60 21.13
CA ASP A 199 -8.97 15.61 20.35
C ASP A 199 -8.38 15.87 18.96
N SER A 200 -7.28 15.20 18.60
CA SER A 200 -6.52 15.48 17.37
C SER A 200 -6.32 14.27 16.46
N ILE A 201 -6.46 13.05 16.98
CA ILE A 201 -6.25 11.81 16.24
C ILE A 201 -7.49 10.92 16.32
N TYR A 202 -8.13 10.75 15.19
CA TYR A 202 -9.31 9.91 15.04
C TYR A 202 -8.95 8.68 14.22
N TYR A 203 -9.61 7.53 14.46
CA TYR A 203 -9.41 6.35 13.66
C TYR A 203 -10.69 5.56 13.43
N ARG A 204 -10.68 4.78 12.37
CA ARG A 204 -11.71 3.77 12.07
C ARG A 204 -11.04 2.43 11.82
N GLU A 205 -11.64 1.38 12.33
CA GLU A 205 -11.29 0.02 11.94
C GLU A 205 -11.79 -0.22 10.51
N LEU A 206 -10.93 -0.76 9.68
CA LEU A 206 -11.31 -1.20 8.35
C LEU A 206 -11.86 -2.63 8.39
N LYS A 207 -12.69 -2.96 7.41
CA LYS A 207 -13.10 -4.34 7.18
C LYS A 207 -11.86 -5.20 6.91
N ASN A 208 -11.97 -6.48 7.24
CA ASN A 208 -10.90 -7.46 7.05
C ASN A 208 -10.79 -7.89 5.58
N ASP A 209 -10.71 -6.93 4.69
CA ASP A 209 -10.66 -7.11 3.24
C ASP A 209 -9.23 -6.94 2.71
N ALA A 210 -8.92 -7.63 1.63
CA ALA A 210 -7.62 -7.48 0.97
C ALA A 210 -7.49 -6.12 0.28
N TRP A 211 -6.26 -5.61 0.23
CA TRP A 211 -5.87 -4.38 -0.43
C TRP A 211 -4.83 -4.66 -1.51
N LEU A 212 -4.97 -4.03 -2.65
CA LEU A 212 -3.99 -4.07 -3.72
C LEU A 212 -3.54 -2.65 -4.08
N PHE A 213 -2.25 -2.42 -4.02
CA PHE A 213 -1.63 -1.18 -4.45
C PHE A 213 -0.71 -1.42 -5.65
N VAL A 214 -0.83 -0.57 -6.65
CA VAL A 214 0.02 -0.59 -7.84
C VAL A 214 0.96 0.60 -7.80
N CYS A 215 2.26 0.39 -7.99
CA CYS A 215 3.22 1.47 -8.10
C CYS A 215 2.95 2.30 -9.36
N GLY A 216 2.66 3.58 -9.18
CA GLY A 216 2.39 4.50 -10.27
C GLY A 216 3.23 5.78 -10.22
N HIS A 217 4.42 5.74 -9.61
CA HIS A 217 5.27 6.91 -9.37
C HIS A 217 6.07 7.30 -10.62
N GLU A 218 5.40 7.95 -11.56
CA GLU A 218 5.93 8.38 -12.86
C GLU A 218 7.20 9.25 -12.73
N LYS A 219 7.19 10.23 -11.82
CA LYS A 219 8.32 11.14 -11.63
C LYS A 219 9.59 10.43 -11.17
N ARG A 220 9.45 9.32 -10.46
CA ARG A 220 10.58 8.49 -10.04
C ARG A 220 11.02 7.53 -11.13
N ASP A 221 10.07 7.02 -11.89
CA ASP A 221 10.31 6.04 -12.94
C ASP A 221 9.12 6.00 -13.92
N MET A 222 9.39 6.33 -15.17
CA MET A 222 8.37 6.39 -16.24
C MET A 222 7.67 5.04 -16.45
N ARG A 223 8.36 3.91 -16.26
CA ARG A 223 7.77 2.57 -16.37
C ARG A 223 6.61 2.39 -15.40
N CYS A 224 6.78 2.84 -14.15
CA CYS A 224 5.71 2.79 -13.15
C CYS A 224 4.54 3.71 -13.55
N GLY A 225 4.83 4.88 -14.10
CA GLY A 225 3.82 5.85 -14.55
C GLY A 225 2.98 5.35 -15.73
N ILE A 226 3.57 4.57 -16.62
CA ILE A 226 2.88 3.98 -17.78
C ILE A 226 2.11 2.73 -17.38
N MET A 227 2.79 1.76 -16.75
CA MET A 227 2.21 0.45 -16.46
C MET A 227 1.23 0.46 -15.29
N GLY A 228 1.49 1.27 -14.25
CA GLY A 228 0.68 1.28 -13.04
C GLY A 228 -0.80 1.52 -13.29
N PRO A 229 -1.19 2.58 -14.00
CA PRO A 229 -2.58 2.85 -14.37
C PRO A 229 -3.24 1.76 -15.18
N GLU A 230 -2.53 1.16 -16.14
CA GLU A 230 -3.06 0.10 -17.01
C GLU A 230 -3.31 -1.19 -16.21
N ILE A 231 -2.37 -1.57 -15.32
CA ILE A 231 -2.54 -2.70 -14.41
C ILE A 231 -3.75 -2.49 -13.50
N LEU A 232 -3.85 -1.30 -12.89
CA LEU A 232 -4.96 -1.01 -12.00
C LEU A 232 -6.31 -0.98 -12.74
N HIS A 233 -6.33 -0.47 -13.96
CA HIS A 233 -7.52 -0.53 -14.82
C HIS A 233 -7.93 -1.99 -15.06
N SER A 234 -7.00 -2.87 -15.41
CA SER A 234 -7.26 -4.28 -15.62
C SER A 234 -7.84 -4.96 -14.37
N VAL A 235 -7.29 -4.68 -13.17
CA VAL A 235 -7.83 -5.21 -11.90
C VAL A 235 -9.27 -4.76 -11.66
N ASN A 236 -9.56 -3.49 -11.93
CA ASN A 236 -10.87 -2.89 -11.64
C ASN A 236 -11.95 -3.27 -12.68
N THR A 237 -11.54 -3.68 -13.88
CA THR A 237 -12.46 -4.07 -14.97
C THR A 237 -12.60 -5.58 -15.12
N ALA A 238 -11.71 -6.36 -14.51
CA ALA A 238 -11.74 -7.81 -14.58
C ALA A 238 -12.96 -8.36 -13.82
N ASN A 239 -13.94 -8.84 -14.61
CA ASN A 239 -15.10 -9.62 -14.17
C ASN A 239 -16.16 -8.90 -13.29
N SER A 240 -17.34 -9.53 -13.26
CA SER A 240 -18.51 -9.09 -12.49
C SER A 240 -18.33 -9.09 -10.95
N LYS A 241 -17.24 -9.67 -10.44
CA LYS A 241 -16.83 -9.58 -9.03
C LYS A 241 -15.42 -9.02 -8.95
N PRO A 242 -15.18 -7.98 -8.14
CA PRO A 242 -13.83 -7.46 -7.94
C PRO A 242 -12.96 -8.56 -7.29
N LEU A 243 -11.80 -8.80 -7.89
CA LEU A 243 -10.81 -9.76 -7.35
C LEU A 243 -10.27 -9.33 -5.99
N VAL A 244 -10.25 -8.02 -5.76
CA VAL A 244 -9.87 -7.37 -4.51
C VAL A 244 -10.81 -6.20 -4.27
N ASN A 245 -11.31 -6.07 -3.04
CA ASN A 245 -12.28 -5.04 -2.69
C ASN A 245 -11.70 -3.63 -2.66
N ASN A 246 -10.42 -3.51 -2.32
CA ASN A 246 -9.76 -2.23 -2.15
C ASN A 246 -8.53 -2.12 -3.03
N THR A 247 -8.50 -1.09 -3.87
CA THR A 247 -7.41 -0.86 -4.81
C THR A 247 -6.91 0.58 -4.76
N GLY A 248 -5.65 0.79 -5.13
CA GLY A 248 -5.07 2.12 -5.20
C GLY A 248 -3.74 2.19 -5.93
N ILE A 249 -3.35 3.42 -6.24
CA ILE A 249 -1.99 3.76 -6.67
C ILE A 249 -1.16 4.07 -5.44
N ILE A 250 0.09 3.63 -5.46
CA ILE A 250 1.08 3.91 -4.40
C ILE A 250 2.31 4.59 -4.99
N SER A 251 2.92 5.46 -4.19
CA SER A 251 4.23 6.04 -4.51
C SER A 251 5.31 4.95 -4.56
N HIS A 252 6.54 5.32 -4.91
CA HIS A 252 7.60 4.36 -5.20
C HIS A 252 7.85 3.33 -4.09
N ILE A 253 7.69 2.06 -4.44
CA ILE A 253 7.90 0.89 -3.55
C ILE A 253 9.17 0.09 -3.90
N GLY A 254 10.07 0.67 -4.68
CA GLY A 254 11.30 0.00 -5.13
C GLY A 254 11.08 -1.03 -6.23
N GLY A 255 12.21 -1.50 -6.80
CA GLY A 255 12.16 -2.53 -7.84
C GLY A 255 11.67 -2.03 -9.21
N HIS A 256 11.83 -0.75 -9.51
CA HIS A 256 11.42 -0.16 -10.79
C HIS A 256 11.96 -0.90 -12.02
N LYS A 257 13.17 -1.46 -11.92
CA LYS A 257 13.77 -2.27 -13.02
C LYS A 257 12.90 -3.44 -13.46
N PHE A 258 12.05 -3.94 -12.58
CA PHE A 258 11.15 -5.05 -12.90
C PHE A 258 9.82 -4.57 -13.47
N ALA A 259 9.56 -3.27 -13.46
CA ALA A 259 8.32 -2.64 -13.85
C ALA A 259 7.07 -3.36 -13.27
N GLY A 260 5.87 -2.83 -13.43
CA GLY A 260 4.66 -3.50 -12.95
C GLY A 260 4.77 -4.02 -11.51
N ASN A 261 5.18 -3.16 -10.55
CA ASN A 261 5.28 -3.57 -9.16
C ASN A 261 3.93 -3.40 -8.46
N ILE A 262 3.47 -4.46 -7.80
CA ILE A 262 2.26 -4.42 -6.97
C ILE A 262 2.54 -4.92 -5.56
N LEU A 263 1.71 -4.47 -4.64
CA LEU A 263 1.72 -4.83 -3.23
C LEU A 263 0.33 -5.26 -2.81
N ILE A 264 0.19 -6.48 -2.30
CA ILE A 264 -1.07 -7.02 -1.80
C ILE A 264 -0.98 -7.18 -0.29
N TYR A 265 -1.92 -6.58 0.43
CA TYR A 265 -2.17 -6.84 1.84
C TYR A 265 -3.35 -7.81 1.95
N LYS A 266 -3.10 -9.00 2.48
CA LYS A 266 -4.12 -10.02 2.71
C LYS A 266 -4.29 -10.27 4.20
N PRO A 267 -5.41 -9.85 4.80
CA PRO A 267 -5.71 -10.16 6.18
C PRO A 267 -5.82 -11.67 6.38
N ILE A 268 -5.38 -12.12 7.55
CA ILE A 268 -5.37 -13.52 7.93
C ILE A 268 -6.18 -13.67 9.20
N GLU A 269 -7.10 -14.62 9.20
CA GLU A 269 -7.77 -15.03 10.42
C GLU A 269 -6.77 -15.70 11.36
N ASN A 270 -6.66 -15.18 12.56
CA ASN A 270 -5.82 -15.76 13.60
C ASN A 270 -6.68 -16.34 14.72
N GLN A 271 -6.39 -17.58 15.11
CA GLN A 271 -7.09 -18.29 16.18
C GLN A 271 -7.01 -17.57 17.55
N ASN A 272 -6.08 -16.61 17.70
CA ASN A 272 -5.84 -15.90 18.96
C ASN A 272 -6.41 -14.47 19.01
N GLY A 273 -7.30 -14.09 18.09
CA GLY A 273 -7.92 -12.76 18.05
C GLY A 273 -6.98 -11.60 17.67
N ARG A 274 -5.70 -11.87 17.35
CA ARG A 274 -4.78 -10.86 16.87
C ARG A 274 -4.91 -10.75 15.35
N LYS A 275 -5.12 -9.54 14.86
CA LYS A 275 -5.11 -9.26 13.43
C LYS A 275 -3.69 -9.50 12.90
N LYS A 276 -3.58 -10.29 11.86
CA LYS A 276 -2.36 -10.46 11.07
C LYS A 276 -2.64 -10.15 9.62
N VAL A 277 -1.66 -9.60 8.94
CA VAL A 277 -1.77 -9.23 7.54
C VAL A 277 -0.52 -9.72 6.81
N ASP A 278 -0.72 -10.52 5.78
CA ASP A 278 0.38 -10.85 4.88
C ASP A 278 0.57 -9.70 3.88
N SER A 279 1.80 -9.24 3.76
CA SER A 279 2.25 -8.25 2.79
C SER A 279 3.01 -8.99 1.69
N LEU A 280 2.44 -9.04 0.49
CA LEU A 280 2.96 -9.82 -0.64
C LEU A 280 3.35 -8.86 -1.77
N TRP A 281 4.60 -8.96 -2.21
CA TRP A 281 5.20 -8.07 -3.21
C TRP A 281 5.45 -8.82 -4.51
N PHE A 282 4.99 -8.24 -5.62
CA PHE A 282 5.18 -8.80 -6.94
C PHE A 282 5.84 -7.77 -7.86
N GLY A 283 6.50 -8.24 -8.91
CA GLY A 283 7.07 -7.45 -9.99
C GLY A 283 6.84 -8.15 -11.33
N LYS A 284 7.16 -7.51 -12.44
CA LYS A 284 6.85 -7.99 -13.78
C LYS A 284 5.35 -8.26 -14.00
N VAL A 285 4.53 -7.52 -13.28
CA VAL A 285 3.08 -7.60 -13.41
C VAL A 285 2.65 -6.75 -14.60
N THR A 286 1.76 -7.30 -15.40
CA THR A 286 1.18 -6.64 -16.58
C THR A 286 -0.34 -6.62 -16.49
N PRO A 287 -1.04 -5.86 -17.32
CA PRO A 287 -2.50 -5.93 -17.42
C PRO A 287 -3.04 -7.33 -17.74
N PHE A 288 -2.22 -8.19 -18.33
CA PHE A 288 -2.63 -9.53 -18.78
C PHE A 288 -2.54 -10.59 -17.67
N ASN A 289 -1.55 -10.49 -16.76
CA ASN A 289 -1.32 -11.50 -15.72
C ASN A 289 -1.77 -11.08 -14.31
N VAL A 290 -2.13 -9.81 -14.10
CA VAL A 290 -2.50 -9.32 -12.75
C VAL A 290 -3.71 -10.05 -12.17
N SER A 291 -4.70 -10.36 -12.98
CA SER A 291 -5.92 -11.06 -12.55
C SER A 291 -5.60 -12.46 -12.04
N GLU A 292 -4.74 -13.18 -12.74
CA GLU A 292 -4.28 -14.50 -12.33
C GLU A 292 -3.48 -14.47 -11.04
N ILE A 293 -2.54 -13.52 -10.92
CA ILE A 293 -1.75 -13.34 -9.69
C ILE A 293 -2.67 -13.09 -8.49
N VAL A 294 -3.65 -12.21 -8.62
CA VAL A 294 -4.58 -11.90 -7.53
C VAL A 294 -5.46 -13.09 -7.19
N GLN A 295 -5.98 -13.79 -8.18
CA GLN A 295 -6.78 -14.99 -7.99
C GLN A 295 -5.97 -16.07 -7.27
N SER A 296 -4.74 -16.34 -7.72
CA SER A 296 -3.84 -17.32 -7.09
C SER A 296 -3.59 -17.00 -5.62
N VAL A 297 -3.34 -15.71 -5.29
CA VAL A 297 -3.18 -15.27 -3.89
C VAL A 297 -4.45 -15.55 -3.08
N ASN A 298 -5.63 -15.33 -3.64
CA ASN A 298 -6.90 -15.63 -2.96
C ASN A 298 -7.06 -17.15 -2.69
N GLU A 299 -6.57 -17.98 -3.58
CA GLU A 299 -6.57 -19.45 -3.47
C GLU A 299 -5.43 -19.99 -2.59
N GLY A 300 -4.60 -19.13 -2.01
CA GLY A 300 -3.45 -19.55 -1.20
C GLY A 300 -2.25 -20.03 -2.03
N VAL A 301 -2.15 -19.58 -3.27
CA VAL A 301 -1.05 -19.91 -4.19
C VAL A 301 -0.23 -18.66 -4.51
N ILE A 302 1.07 -18.78 -4.62
CA ILE A 302 1.99 -17.74 -5.07
C ILE A 302 2.67 -18.17 -6.35
N ILE A 303 2.53 -17.37 -7.39
CA ILE A 303 3.24 -17.53 -8.67
C ILE A 303 4.67 -16.98 -8.49
N GLU A 304 5.66 -17.86 -8.47
CA GLU A 304 7.05 -17.49 -8.18
C GLU A 304 7.67 -16.60 -9.26
N ASN A 305 7.25 -16.72 -10.51
CA ASN A 305 7.74 -15.92 -11.65
C ASN A 305 7.61 -14.41 -11.39
N ASN A 306 6.60 -14.00 -10.66
CA ASN A 306 6.30 -12.61 -10.36
C ASN A 306 6.61 -12.21 -8.90
N PHE A 307 6.92 -13.18 -8.05
CA PHE A 307 6.99 -12.95 -6.61
C PHE A 307 8.34 -12.41 -6.17
N ARG A 308 8.35 -11.23 -5.56
CA ARG A 308 9.54 -10.57 -5.02
C ARG A 308 9.80 -10.91 -3.56
N GLY A 309 8.78 -11.25 -2.80
CA GLY A 309 8.87 -11.56 -1.39
C GLY A 309 7.62 -11.16 -0.62
N GLY A 310 7.62 -11.39 0.67
CA GLY A 310 6.52 -11.00 1.54
C GLY A 310 6.89 -11.04 3.01
N LEU A 311 6.04 -10.43 3.82
CA LEU A 311 6.16 -10.35 5.26
C LEU A 311 4.82 -10.75 5.87
N SER A 312 4.84 -11.36 7.04
CA SER A 312 3.66 -11.52 7.89
C SER A 312 3.77 -10.49 9.01
N LEU A 313 2.91 -9.50 8.93
CA LEU A 313 2.89 -8.32 9.81
C LEU A 313 1.98 -8.55 11.01
#